data_53ab4a026e7c106eec2c365c6395b920
#
_entry.id   53ab4a026e7c106eec2c365c6395b920
#
_cell.length_a   1.000
_cell.length_b   1.000
_cell.length_c   1.000
_cell.angle_alpha   90.00
_cell.angle_beta   90.00
_cell.angle_gamma   90.00
#
_symmetry.space_group_name_H-M   'P 1'
#
loop_
_entity.id
_entity.type
_entity.pdbx_description
1 polymer ?
#
loop_
_entity_poly.entity_id
_entity_poly.type
_entity_poly.pdbx_seq_one_letter_code
_entity_poly.pdbx_strand_id
1 'polypeptide(L)'
;NKLEVSGYASPDGAQDLNENLAQNRQKVAQKFLNKTLKKNKITTEVASTITAEDWKGFQAAMEQSNMQDKELVLRVLSMYTDPEEREAQIKNLSAVYGTIAEEILPALRRSKLILTTDLIGKSDEEIAALAKNDPAQLSVEELLYAATLTANKEEKIAIYNKVAEQYNDYRAWNSMGQIYFENGQIAT
;
A
#
# COMPACT_ATOMS: atom_id res chain seq x y z
N ASN A 1 -9.75 7.00 -8.47
CA ASN A 1 -8.31 6.88 -8.75
C ASN A 1 -7.66 8.26 -8.61
N LYS A 2 -6.57 8.36 -7.87
CA LYS A 2 -5.81 9.58 -7.67
C LYS A 2 -4.37 9.34 -8.08
N LEU A 3 -3.81 10.28 -8.84
CA LEU A 3 -2.42 10.21 -9.30
C LEU A 3 -1.63 11.35 -8.72
N GLU A 4 -0.47 11.07 -8.15
CA GLU A 4 0.39 12.05 -7.52
C GLU A 4 1.85 11.85 -7.94
N VAL A 5 2.56 12.95 -8.14
CA VAL A 5 4.01 12.99 -8.39
C VAL A 5 4.68 13.74 -7.27
N SER A 6 5.58 13.07 -6.57
CA SER A 6 6.33 13.66 -5.47
C SER A 6 7.82 13.68 -5.77
N GLY A 7 8.47 14.81 -5.48
CA GLY A 7 9.92 14.96 -5.55
C GLY A 7 10.54 15.06 -4.15
N TYR A 8 11.65 14.38 -3.95
CA TYR A 8 12.33 14.29 -2.64
C TYR A 8 13.79 14.70 -2.75
N ALA A 9 14.28 15.38 -1.71
CA ALA A 9 15.72 15.54 -1.47
C ALA A 9 16.11 14.88 -0.15
N SER A 10 17.37 14.52 -0.04
CA SER A 10 17.95 13.98 1.20
C SER A 10 18.09 15.11 2.23
N PRO A 11 17.99 14.81 3.53
CA PRO A 11 18.08 15.82 4.58
C PRO A 11 19.54 16.17 4.90
N ASP A 12 20.31 16.54 3.88
CA ASP A 12 21.68 17.01 4.01
C ASP A 12 21.88 18.29 3.16
N GLY A 13 22.46 19.31 3.76
CA GLY A 13 22.71 20.62 3.13
C GLY A 13 21.57 21.62 3.34
N ALA A 14 21.72 22.80 2.73
CA ALA A 14 20.80 23.91 2.95
C ALA A 14 19.39 23.61 2.44
N GLN A 15 18.39 23.97 3.23
CA GLN A 15 16.98 23.70 2.95
C GLN A 15 16.51 24.27 1.61
N ASP A 16 16.92 25.49 1.27
CA ASP A 16 16.58 26.16 0.00
C ASP A 16 17.15 25.43 -1.22
N LEU A 17 18.36 24.88 -1.11
CA LEU A 17 18.96 24.03 -2.13
C LEU A 17 18.16 22.74 -2.28
N ASN A 18 17.82 22.09 -1.18
CA ASN A 18 17.07 20.84 -1.15
C ASN A 18 15.65 21.02 -1.71
N GLU A 19 15.01 22.17 -1.43
CA GLU A 19 13.71 22.52 -2.01
C GLU A 19 13.81 22.59 -3.54
N ASN A 20 14.80 23.31 -4.06
CA ASN A 20 15.04 23.41 -5.49
C ASN A 20 15.32 22.03 -6.14
N LEU A 21 16.12 21.19 -5.48
CA LEU A 21 16.42 19.85 -5.96
C LEU A 21 15.17 18.95 -5.99
N ALA A 22 14.37 18.97 -4.92
CA ALA A 22 13.11 18.22 -4.84
C ALA A 22 12.12 18.69 -5.91
N GLN A 23 11.99 20.01 -6.12
CA GLN A 23 11.13 20.59 -7.15
C GLN A 23 11.58 20.18 -8.56
N ASN A 24 12.87 20.20 -8.85
CA ASN A 24 13.38 19.78 -10.15
C ASN A 24 13.11 18.31 -10.41
N ARG A 25 13.30 17.44 -9.41
CA ARG A 25 12.98 16.00 -9.51
C ARG A 25 11.49 15.80 -9.77
N GLN A 26 10.63 16.51 -9.04
CA GLN A 26 9.18 16.48 -9.24
C GLN A 26 8.80 16.88 -10.68
N LYS A 27 9.32 18.02 -11.17
CA LYS A 27 9.05 18.53 -12.54
C LYS A 27 9.46 17.54 -13.63
N VAL A 28 10.64 16.91 -13.48
CA VAL A 28 11.12 15.90 -14.45
C VAL A 28 10.18 14.68 -14.48
N ALA A 29 9.81 14.17 -13.30
CA ALA A 29 8.91 13.03 -13.19
C ALA A 29 7.50 13.37 -13.72
N GLN A 30 6.98 14.55 -13.43
CA GLN A 30 5.69 15.01 -13.94
C GLN A 30 5.68 15.15 -15.47
N LYS A 31 6.75 15.68 -16.03
CA LYS A 31 6.89 15.76 -17.49
C LYS A 31 6.88 14.39 -18.16
N PHE A 32 7.59 13.43 -17.56
CA PHE A 32 7.58 12.04 -18.02
C PHE A 32 6.18 11.41 -17.94
N LEU A 33 5.51 11.57 -16.78
CA LEU A 33 4.16 11.05 -16.56
C LEU A 33 3.17 11.65 -17.56
N ASN A 34 3.14 12.97 -17.71
CA ASN A 34 2.24 13.66 -18.63
C ASN A 34 2.43 13.18 -20.09
N LYS A 35 3.69 12.96 -20.51
CA LYS A 35 3.98 12.38 -21.82
C LYS A 35 3.40 10.98 -21.97
N THR A 36 3.51 10.15 -20.93
CA THR A 36 2.98 8.78 -20.91
C THR A 36 1.46 8.78 -20.94
N LEU A 37 0.80 9.59 -20.11
CA LEU A 37 -0.66 9.73 -20.09
C LEU A 37 -1.18 10.18 -21.47
N LYS A 38 -0.57 11.21 -22.06
CA LYS A 38 -0.94 11.70 -23.39
C LYS A 38 -0.79 10.62 -24.47
N LYS A 39 0.31 9.85 -24.46
CA LYS A 39 0.54 8.75 -25.39
C LYS A 39 -0.56 7.68 -25.31
N ASN A 40 -1.05 7.41 -24.10
CA ASN A 40 -2.08 6.41 -23.86
C ASN A 40 -3.52 6.99 -23.86
N LYS A 41 -3.70 8.28 -24.24
CA LYS A 41 -4.99 8.97 -24.29
C LYS A 41 -5.74 8.96 -22.95
N ILE A 42 -4.99 8.98 -21.85
CA ILE A 42 -5.53 9.04 -20.48
C ILE A 42 -5.61 10.50 -20.05
N THR A 43 -6.80 10.94 -19.67
CA THR A 43 -7.03 12.27 -19.09
C THR A 43 -7.33 12.08 -17.61
N THR A 44 -6.45 12.60 -16.76
CA THR A 44 -6.60 12.57 -15.30
C THR A 44 -5.87 13.77 -14.69
N GLU A 45 -6.34 14.20 -13.53
CA GLU A 45 -5.64 15.19 -12.74
C GLU A 45 -4.45 14.55 -12.03
N VAL A 46 -3.33 15.26 -12.03
CA VAL A 46 -2.09 14.83 -11.37
C VAL A 46 -1.73 15.83 -10.29
N ALA A 47 -1.85 15.42 -9.05
CA ALA A 47 -1.36 16.20 -7.91
C ALA A 47 0.17 16.18 -7.88
N SER A 48 0.77 17.22 -7.30
CA SER A 48 2.23 17.27 -7.15
C SER A 48 2.62 17.79 -5.77
N THR A 49 3.64 17.16 -5.19
CA THR A 49 4.21 17.52 -3.89
C THR A 49 5.73 17.52 -3.94
N ILE A 50 6.35 18.20 -2.99
CA ILE A 50 7.80 18.17 -2.79
C ILE A 50 8.10 17.93 -1.31
N THR A 51 9.24 17.31 -1.04
CA THR A 51 9.80 17.16 0.30
C THR A 51 11.27 17.54 0.23
N ALA A 52 11.61 18.72 0.74
CA ALA A 52 12.97 19.27 0.71
C ALA A 52 13.93 18.47 1.59
N GLU A 53 13.44 17.94 2.69
CA GLU A 53 14.20 17.11 3.64
C GLU A 53 13.38 15.87 4.02
N ASP A 54 13.72 14.75 3.42
CA ASP A 54 12.99 13.49 3.64
C ASP A 54 13.45 12.76 4.91
N TRP A 55 13.24 13.39 6.06
CA TRP A 55 13.55 12.80 7.37
C TRP A 55 12.78 11.51 7.64
N LYS A 56 11.54 11.41 7.16
CA LYS A 56 10.75 10.18 7.28
C LYS A 56 11.35 9.04 6.45
N GLY A 57 11.75 9.36 5.22
CA GLY A 57 12.43 8.38 4.37
C GLY A 57 13.79 7.99 4.93
N PHE A 58 14.51 8.95 5.51
CA PHE A 58 15.78 8.70 6.19
C PHE A 58 15.62 7.72 7.36
N GLN A 59 14.66 7.98 8.24
CA GLN A 59 14.36 7.08 9.35
C GLN A 59 14.02 5.67 8.86
N ALA A 60 13.12 5.55 7.90
CA ALA A 60 12.72 4.24 7.35
C ALA A 60 13.90 3.49 6.70
N ALA A 61 14.80 4.22 6.00
CA ALA A 61 15.99 3.62 5.40
C ALA A 61 16.99 3.15 6.48
N MET A 62 17.16 3.94 7.54
CA MET A 62 18.01 3.55 8.68
C MET A 62 17.45 2.31 9.39
N GLU A 63 16.15 2.25 9.67
CA GLU A 63 15.50 1.10 10.30
C GLU A 63 15.69 -0.20 9.50
N GLN A 64 15.68 -0.11 8.18
CA GLN A 64 15.87 -1.25 7.27
C GLN A 64 17.34 -1.58 7.00
N SER A 65 18.28 -0.70 7.36
CA SER A 65 19.70 -0.90 7.12
C SER A 65 20.30 -1.96 8.05
N ASN A 66 21.42 -2.53 7.63
CA ASN A 66 22.24 -3.42 8.45
C ASN A 66 23.44 -2.68 9.09
N MET A 67 23.39 -1.35 9.15
CA MET A 67 24.46 -0.55 9.76
C MET A 67 24.60 -0.87 11.25
N GLN A 68 25.85 -1.04 11.71
CA GLN A 68 26.13 -1.39 13.09
C GLN A 68 25.64 -0.34 14.08
N ASP A 69 25.75 0.95 13.72
CA ASP A 69 25.43 2.09 14.58
C ASP A 69 24.03 2.69 14.32
N LYS A 70 23.14 1.96 13.62
CA LYS A 70 21.79 2.47 13.28
C LYS A 70 20.99 2.93 14.49
N GLU A 71 21.07 2.21 15.61
CA GLU A 71 20.34 2.56 16.83
C GLU A 71 20.80 3.90 17.42
N LEU A 72 22.09 4.22 17.29
CA LEU A 72 22.62 5.51 17.70
C LEU A 72 22.04 6.64 16.84
N VAL A 73 22.01 6.45 15.53
CA VAL A 73 21.45 7.43 14.57
C VAL A 73 19.94 7.61 14.81
N LEU A 74 19.18 6.53 14.98
CA LEU A 74 17.74 6.58 15.28
C LEU A 74 17.45 7.29 16.61
N ARG A 75 18.31 7.11 17.61
CA ARG A 75 18.21 7.85 18.88
C ARG A 75 18.41 9.34 18.67
N VAL A 76 19.42 9.76 17.91
CA VAL A 76 19.64 11.17 17.56
C VAL A 76 18.42 11.75 16.85
N LEU A 77 17.83 11.02 15.89
CA LEU A 77 16.60 11.41 15.22
C LEU A 77 15.43 11.67 16.17
N SER A 78 15.31 10.85 17.23
CA SER A 78 14.24 10.98 18.21
C SER A 78 14.45 12.12 19.22
N MET A 79 15.70 12.47 19.48
CA MET A 79 16.05 13.50 20.47
C MET A 79 15.95 14.92 19.92
N TYR A 80 16.25 15.11 18.66
CA TYR A 80 16.28 16.43 18.03
C TYR A 80 15.09 16.57 17.05
N THR A 81 14.24 17.55 17.29
CA THR A 81 13.08 17.85 16.44
C THR A 81 13.38 18.92 15.39
N ASP A 82 14.31 19.81 15.71
CA ASP A 82 14.79 20.82 14.79
C ASP A 82 15.63 20.18 13.68
N PRO A 83 15.35 20.45 12.40
CA PRO A 83 16.06 19.84 11.27
C PRO A 83 17.56 20.18 11.23
N GLU A 84 17.92 21.44 11.49
CA GLU A 84 19.33 21.90 11.43
C GLU A 84 20.14 21.27 12.58
N GLU A 85 19.58 21.27 13.80
CA GLU A 85 20.23 20.61 14.93
C GLU A 85 20.39 19.10 14.68
N ARG A 86 19.35 18.47 14.15
CA ARG A 86 19.34 17.04 13.82
C ARG A 86 20.43 16.69 12.81
N GLU A 87 20.53 17.48 11.74
CA GLU A 87 21.57 17.31 10.72
C GLU A 87 22.97 17.47 11.32
N ALA A 88 23.16 18.53 12.12
CA ALA A 88 24.45 18.81 12.77
C ALA A 88 24.87 17.66 13.70
N GLN A 89 23.93 17.11 14.49
CA GLN A 89 24.22 16.02 15.40
C GLN A 89 24.54 14.70 14.67
N ILE A 90 23.84 14.41 13.57
CA ILE A 90 24.17 13.24 12.73
C ILE A 90 25.53 13.41 12.07
N LYS A 91 25.87 14.60 11.57
CA LYS A 91 27.20 14.90 11.02
C LYS A 91 28.33 14.79 12.06
N ASN A 92 28.04 15.12 13.32
CA ASN A 92 28.99 14.96 14.41
C ASN A 92 29.33 13.50 14.72
N LEU A 93 28.49 12.55 14.28
CA LEU A 93 28.80 11.11 14.30
C LEU A 93 29.75 10.77 13.15
N SER A 94 30.93 11.38 13.13
CA SER A 94 31.84 11.38 11.97
C SER A 94 32.21 9.99 11.44
N ALA A 95 32.34 8.99 12.30
CA ALA A 95 32.62 7.60 11.91
C ALA A 95 31.46 6.95 11.15
N VAL A 96 30.22 7.36 11.42
CA VAL A 96 28.99 6.77 10.87
C VAL A 96 28.49 7.58 9.67
N TYR A 97 28.72 8.90 9.68
CA TYR A 97 28.19 9.80 8.65
C TYR A 97 28.70 9.46 7.25
N GLY A 98 29.95 9.05 7.09
CA GLY A 98 30.51 8.61 5.81
C GLY A 98 29.66 7.49 5.18
N THR A 99 29.33 6.47 5.94
CA THR A 99 28.50 5.34 5.50
C THR A 99 27.08 5.79 5.22
N ILE A 100 26.50 6.68 6.04
CA ILE A 100 25.18 7.26 5.79
C ILE A 100 25.15 8.01 4.46
N ALA A 101 26.18 8.81 4.18
CA ALA A 101 26.26 9.61 2.96
C ALA A 101 26.38 8.74 1.69
N GLU A 102 27.00 7.58 1.79
CA GLU A 102 27.23 6.65 0.68
C GLU A 102 26.06 5.67 0.48
N GLU A 103 25.47 5.15 1.54
CA GLU A 103 24.49 4.07 1.46
C GLU A 103 23.04 4.53 1.62
N ILE A 104 22.77 5.54 2.46
CA ILE A 104 21.41 5.95 2.82
C ILE A 104 20.95 7.17 2.02
N LEU A 105 21.72 8.26 2.06
CA LEU A 105 21.29 9.53 1.45
C LEU A 105 21.02 9.45 -0.06
N PRO A 106 21.74 8.69 -0.89
CA PRO A 106 21.45 8.59 -2.31
C PRO A 106 20.06 8.02 -2.63
N ALA A 107 19.61 7.05 -1.84
CA ALA A 107 18.27 6.44 -2.02
C ALA A 107 17.12 7.41 -1.75
N LEU A 108 17.38 8.50 -1.00
CA LEU A 108 16.38 9.53 -0.68
C LEU A 108 16.24 10.57 -1.80
N ARG A 109 17.22 10.68 -2.69
CA ARG A 109 17.24 11.61 -3.82
C ARG A 109 16.42 11.06 -4.99
N ARG A 110 15.08 11.07 -4.86
CA ARG A 110 14.17 10.35 -5.76
C ARG A 110 12.93 11.15 -6.14
N SER A 111 12.23 10.64 -7.14
CA SER A 111 10.82 10.98 -7.40
C SER A 111 9.96 9.74 -7.16
N LYS A 112 8.73 9.95 -6.69
CA LYS A 112 7.72 8.89 -6.58
C LYS A 112 6.52 9.21 -7.46
N LEU A 113 6.02 8.20 -8.15
CA LEU A 113 4.71 8.22 -8.78
C LEU A 113 3.79 7.37 -7.90
N ILE A 114 2.74 7.98 -7.37
CA ILE A 114 1.82 7.34 -6.44
C ILE A 114 0.46 7.25 -7.14
N LEU A 115 0.00 6.04 -7.34
CA LEU A 115 -1.35 5.77 -7.84
C LEU A 115 -2.18 5.23 -6.67
N THR A 116 -3.17 6.01 -6.26
CA THR A 116 -4.18 5.55 -5.29
C THR A 116 -5.41 5.13 -6.07
N THR A 117 -5.81 3.89 -5.91
CA THR A 117 -7.02 3.34 -6.53
C THR A 117 -7.97 2.91 -5.43
N ASP A 118 -9.23 3.32 -5.57
CA ASP A 118 -10.29 2.77 -4.75
C ASP A 118 -10.66 1.41 -5.33
N LEU A 119 -10.59 0.38 -4.52
CA LEU A 119 -11.11 -0.92 -4.87
C LEU A 119 -12.64 -0.85 -4.71
N ILE A 120 -13.34 -0.65 -5.81
CA ILE A 120 -14.80 -0.73 -5.80
C ILE A 120 -15.13 -2.22 -5.78
N GLY A 121 -15.61 -2.70 -4.64
CA GLY A 121 -16.14 -4.05 -4.52
C GLY A 121 -17.38 -4.24 -5.42
N LYS A 122 -17.72 -5.48 -5.72
CA LYS A 122 -18.97 -5.81 -6.41
C LYS A 122 -20.16 -5.44 -5.52
N SER A 123 -21.27 -5.01 -6.10
CA SER A 123 -22.50 -4.77 -5.35
C SER A 123 -23.14 -6.09 -4.89
N ASP A 124 -24.07 -6.02 -3.93
CA ASP A 124 -24.79 -7.20 -3.44
C ASP A 124 -25.54 -7.92 -4.59
N GLU A 125 -26.11 -7.16 -5.52
CA GLU A 125 -26.79 -7.68 -6.71
C GLU A 125 -25.82 -8.39 -7.66
N GLU A 126 -24.65 -7.80 -7.88
CA GLU A 126 -23.59 -8.40 -8.71
C GLU A 126 -23.06 -9.69 -8.06
N ILE A 127 -22.80 -9.66 -6.75
CA ILE A 127 -22.35 -10.84 -6.00
C ILE A 127 -23.38 -11.95 -6.06
N ALA A 128 -24.66 -11.64 -5.81
CA ALA A 128 -25.75 -12.61 -5.86
C ALA A 128 -25.94 -13.21 -7.28
N ALA A 129 -25.82 -12.37 -8.31
CA ALA A 129 -25.91 -12.82 -9.69
C ALA A 129 -24.74 -13.72 -10.09
N LEU A 130 -23.50 -13.33 -9.74
CA LEU A 130 -22.30 -14.11 -10.04
C LEU A 130 -22.26 -15.42 -9.26
N ALA A 131 -22.71 -15.45 -8.01
CA ALA A 131 -22.77 -16.67 -7.21
C ALA A 131 -23.68 -17.75 -7.86
N LYS A 132 -24.69 -17.32 -8.63
CA LYS A 132 -25.58 -18.22 -9.37
C LYS A 132 -25.01 -18.61 -10.75
N ASN A 133 -24.51 -17.63 -11.50
CA ASN A 133 -24.23 -17.78 -12.93
C ASN A 133 -22.77 -18.06 -13.25
N ASP A 134 -21.84 -17.47 -12.49
CA ASP A 134 -20.39 -17.60 -12.70
C ASP A 134 -19.61 -17.42 -11.39
N PRO A 135 -19.71 -18.40 -10.46
CA PRO A 135 -19.07 -18.32 -9.15
C PRO A 135 -17.54 -18.25 -9.20
N ALA A 136 -16.92 -18.62 -10.32
CA ALA A 136 -15.48 -18.55 -10.49
C ALA A 136 -14.94 -17.11 -10.52
N GLN A 137 -15.78 -16.11 -10.74
CA GLN A 137 -15.41 -14.69 -10.68
C GLN A 137 -15.48 -14.10 -9.28
N LEU A 138 -15.89 -14.88 -8.30
CA LEU A 138 -15.98 -14.45 -6.90
C LEU A 138 -14.84 -15.05 -6.07
N SER A 139 -14.28 -14.23 -5.20
CA SER A 139 -13.37 -14.71 -4.16
C SER A 139 -14.12 -15.56 -3.12
N VAL A 140 -13.37 -16.31 -2.29
CA VAL A 140 -13.96 -17.11 -1.22
C VAL A 140 -14.78 -16.24 -0.25
N GLU A 141 -14.33 -15.03 0.07
CA GLU A 141 -15.05 -14.11 0.95
C GLU A 141 -16.36 -13.61 0.30
N GLU A 142 -16.33 -13.29 -1.00
CA GLU A 142 -17.52 -12.85 -1.72
C GLU A 142 -18.54 -13.97 -1.86
N LEU A 143 -18.12 -15.23 -2.08
CA LEU A 143 -19.02 -16.39 -2.10
C LEU A 143 -19.64 -16.67 -0.74
N LEU A 144 -18.86 -16.63 0.34
CA LEU A 144 -19.37 -16.79 1.69
C LEU A 144 -20.37 -15.66 2.03
N TYR A 145 -20.09 -14.43 1.59
CA TYR A 145 -20.98 -13.30 1.74
C TYR A 145 -22.27 -13.48 0.92
N ALA A 146 -22.17 -13.98 -0.32
CA ALA A 146 -23.33 -14.26 -1.18
C ALA A 146 -24.37 -15.17 -0.49
N ALA A 147 -23.91 -16.16 0.28
CA ALA A 147 -24.80 -17.03 1.05
C ALA A 147 -25.59 -16.28 2.14
N THR A 148 -25.11 -15.11 2.59
CA THR A 148 -25.84 -14.29 3.57
C THR A 148 -26.92 -13.44 2.94
N LEU A 149 -26.86 -13.19 1.62
CA LEU A 149 -27.80 -12.33 0.87
C LEU A 149 -29.13 -13.05 0.56
N THR A 150 -29.21 -14.36 0.72
CA THR A 150 -30.45 -15.12 0.52
C THR A 150 -30.97 -15.69 1.82
N ALA A 151 -32.29 -15.74 1.99
CA ALA A 151 -32.92 -16.46 3.10
C ALA A 151 -33.22 -17.94 2.77
N ASN A 152 -33.13 -18.31 1.49
CA ASN A 152 -33.42 -19.66 1.01
C ASN A 152 -32.31 -20.62 1.36
N LYS A 153 -32.64 -21.67 2.13
CA LYS A 153 -31.65 -22.64 2.65
C LYS A 153 -31.03 -23.48 1.53
N GLU A 154 -31.78 -23.82 0.51
CA GLU A 154 -31.31 -24.60 -0.65
C GLU A 154 -30.30 -23.77 -1.46
N GLU A 155 -30.58 -22.47 -1.67
CA GLU A 155 -29.63 -21.56 -2.32
C GLU A 155 -28.35 -21.40 -1.50
N LYS A 156 -28.45 -21.26 -0.17
CA LYS A 156 -27.25 -21.21 0.72
C LYS A 156 -26.39 -22.46 0.55
N ILE A 157 -27.01 -23.63 0.59
CA ILE A 157 -26.30 -24.91 0.44
C ILE A 157 -25.61 -24.95 -0.94
N ALA A 158 -26.29 -24.54 -2.00
CA ALA A 158 -25.71 -24.51 -3.34
C ALA A 158 -24.47 -23.60 -3.43
N ILE A 159 -24.53 -22.41 -2.80
CA ILE A 159 -23.38 -21.48 -2.73
C ILE A 159 -22.25 -22.06 -1.90
N TYR A 160 -22.52 -22.61 -0.71
CA TYR A 160 -21.51 -23.24 0.13
C TYR A 160 -20.84 -24.46 -0.54
N ASN A 161 -21.59 -25.24 -1.33
CA ASN A 161 -21.01 -26.31 -2.15
C ASN A 161 -19.99 -25.75 -3.14
N LYS A 162 -20.25 -24.58 -3.79
CA LYS A 162 -19.28 -23.93 -4.67
C LYS A 162 -18.03 -23.47 -3.92
N VAL A 163 -18.19 -22.95 -2.71
CA VAL A 163 -17.04 -22.61 -1.85
C VAL A 163 -16.21 -23.84 -1.52
N ALA A 164 -16.86 -24.95 -1.14
CA ALA A 164 -16.18 -26.19 -0.82
C ALA A 164 -15.44 -26.79 -2.04
N GLU A 165 -16.08 -26.79 -3.23
CA GLU A 165 -15.51 -27.32 -4.48
C GLU A 165 -14.32 -26.49 -4.97
N GLN A 166 -14.43 -25.16 -4.94
CA GLN A 166 -13.42 -24.27 -5.54
C GLN A 166 -12.27 -23.95 -4.58
N TYR A 167 -12.56 -23.79 -3.30
CA TYR A 167 -11.60 -23.27 -2.31
C TYR A 167 -11.26 -24.27 -1.21
N ASN A 168 -12.00 -25.39 -1.09
CA ASN A 168 -11.88 -26.37 -0.01
C ASN A 168 -11.88 -25.70 1.39
N ASP A 169 -12.72 -24.68 1.57
CA ASP A 169 -12.77 -23.88 2.78
C ASP A 169 -13.70 -24.50 3.83
N TYR A 170 -13.16 -24.73 5.04
CA TYR A 170 -13.88 -25.40 6.14
C TYR A 170 -15.14 -24.65 6.59
N ARG A 171 -15.22 -23.33 6.38
CA ARG A 171 -16.37 -22.51 6.73
C ARG A 171 -17.62 -22.91 5.96
N ALA A 172 -17.45 -23.34 4.71
CA ALA A 172 -18.55 -23.85 3.89
C ALA A 172 -19.12 -25.14 4.45
N TRP A 173 -18.25 -26.09 4.80
CA TRP A 173 -18.67 -27.37 5.38
C TRP A 173 -19.39 -27.17 6.72
N ASN A 174 -18.86 -26.30 7.57
CA ASN A 174 -19.48 -25.98 8.86
C ASN A 174 -20.86 -25.34 8.69
N SER A 175 -20.99 -24.40 7.75
CA SER A 175 -22.27 -23.71 7.49
C SER A 175 -23.34 -24.64 6.89
N MET A 176 -22.94 -25.54 5.99
CA MET A 176 -23.84 -26.56 5.47
C MET A 176 -24.28 -27.53 6.58
N GLY A 177 -23.33 -27.97 7.43
CA GLY A 177 -23.63 -28.83 8.58
C GLY A 177 -24.67 -28.19 9.52
N GLN A 178 -24.57 -26.93 9.80
CA GLN A 178 -25.54 -26.17 10.59
C GLN A 178 -26.92 -26.19 9.94
N ILE A 179 -27.02 -25.91 8.62
CA ILE A 179 -28.31 -25.89 7.90
C ILE A 179 -28.96 -27.29 7.92
N TYR A 180 -28.19 -28.38 7.70
CA TYR A 180 -28.70 -29.74 7.75
C TYR A 180 -29.17 -30.10 9.14
N PHE A 181 -28.42 -29.71 10.18
CA PHE A 181 -28.84 -29.93 11.57
C PHE A 181 -30.15 -29.22 11.89
N GLU A 182 -30.30 -27.93 11.51
CA GLU A 182 -31.53 -27.17 11.70
C GLU A 182 -32.72 -27.75 10.96
N ASN A 183 -32.49 -28.44 9.83
CA ASN A 183 -33.52 -29.16 9.08
C ASN A 183 -33.83 -30.57 9.60
N GLY A 184 -33.21 -30.99 10.71
CA GLY A 184 -33.36 -32.34 11.26
C GLY A 184 -32.70 -33.46 10.43
N GLN A 185 -31.83 -33.08 9.47
CA GLN A 185 -31.08 -33.99 8.62
C GLN A 185 -29.73 -34.26 9.28
N ILE A 186 -29.72 -35.09 10.32
CA ILE A 186 -28.49 -35.50 10.99
C ILE A 186 -27.84 -36.56 10.11
N ALA A 187 -26.60 -36.30 9.65
CA ALA A 187 -25.81 -37.34 8.99
C ALA A 187 -25.55 -38.51 9.95
N THR A 188 -25.96 -39.70 9.57
CA THR A 188 -25.59 -40.94 10.22
C THR A 188 -24.25 -41.44 9.72
#